data_cda0d99b82120300cce9d9fe8bbd4db0
#
_entry.id   cda0d99b82120300cce9d9fe8bbd4db0
#
_cell.length_a   1.000
_cell.length_b   1.000
_cell.length_c   1.000
_cell.angle_alpha   90.00
_cell.angle_beta   90.00
_cell.angle_gamma   90.00
#
_symmetry.space_group_name_H-M   'P 1'
#
loop_
_entity.id
_entity.type
_entity.pdbx_description
1 polymer ?
#
loop_
_entity_poly.entity_id
_entity_poly.type
_entity_poly.pdbx_seq_one_letter_code
_entity_poly.pdbx_strand_id
1 'polypeptide(L)'
;GNQVTKTSRMSTRYFRRDHCQLCGSKDLTLILSLAPTPPANAFVPESALGEEQERFPLDVFHCEECHHTQLTDVVDPAVLFENYVYVSGTSPAFIRHFEDYAATVIDRFSPAADGLVLDIGSNDGTLLRFFQKSGMTVLGIDPAKEIAATATAEGIETLPNFFTPALAREIVAARGKAAVVTANNVFAHADDLKSIAEGIAAMLAPGGVFVFEVSYLVDVFEDVLFDTIYHEHMAYHAVGPLQRFFKSIGLELFAAERIPSHGGSLRGYVQLAGGPHQDDGSVDSLLAVERSLGLDSSATLLDFGARIDKLGQTFTGVIRELQAAGNTIAGYGAPAKATTLLYHFGIAPGTLEFIVDDSPLKQGLYSPGLHIPVVPAEILLEKQPDILVILAWNFAEVIMEKNAAFAKKGGRFLVPVPEVRLYP
;
A
#
# COMPACT_ATOMS: atom_id res chain seq x y z
N GLY A 1 6.45 39.91 7.65
CA GLY A 1 6.06 39.28 8.93
C GLY A 1 4.83 38.41 8.88
N ASN A 2 4.05 38.39 7.76
CA ASN A 2 2.75 37.71 7.74
C ASN A 2 2.70 36.37 7.00
N GLN A 3 3.82 35.85 6.51
CA GLN A 3 3.85 34.55 5.85
C GLN A 3 4.04 33.38 6.81
N VAL A 4 4.63 33.61 7.98
CA VAL A 4 4.89 32.56 8.98
C VAL A 4 3.62 32.11 9.69
N THR A 5 2.63 32.99 9.82
CA THR A 5 1.37 32.67 10.50
C THR A 5 0.38 31.90 9.65
N LYS A 6 0.47 31.94 8.32
CA LYS A 6 -0.40 31.14 7.43
C LYS A 6 0.09 29.69 7.29
N THR A 7 1.41 29.48 7.32
CA THR A 7 2.00 28.13 7.24
C THR A 7 1.76 27.34 8.53
N SER A 8 1.72 28.00 9.69
CA SER A 8 1.48 27.33 10.95
C SER A 8 0.04 26.85 11.15
N ARG A 9 -0.95 27.44 10.47
CA ARG A 9 -2.35 26.99 10.53
C ARG A 9 -2.67 25.82 9.61
N MET A 10 -1.90 25.62 8.51
CA MET A 10 -2.04 24.45 7.64
C MET A 10 -1.35 23.21 8.23
N SER A 11 -0.49 23.37 9.23
CA SER A 11 0.33 22.29 9.81
C SER A 11 -0.36 21.48 10.91
N THR A 12 -1.64 21.74 11.27
CA THR A 12 -2.34 20.99 12.33
C THR A 12 -2.78 19.59 11.88
N ARG A 13 -2.86 19.31 10.58
CA ARG A 13 -3.33 18.02 10.03
C ARG A 13 -2.21 17.17 9.45
N TYR A 14 -1.01 17.72 9.32
CA TYR A 14 0.19 17.00 8.93
C TYR A 14 1.45 17.71 9.45
N PHE A 15 2.55 16.97 9.52
CA PHE A 15 3.87 17.52 9.80
C PHE A 15 4.90 16.94 8.85
N ARG A 16 6.01 17.67 8.65
CA ARG A 16 7.14 17.18 7.88
C ARG A 16 8.19 16.62 8.80
N ARG A 17 8.53 15.34 8.61
CA ARG A 17 9.63 14.68 9.29
C ARG A 17 10.96 15.18 8.71
N ASP A 18 11.93 15.45 9.55
CA ASP A 18 13.25 15.95 9.15
C ASP A 18 14.35 14.87 9.17
N HIS A 19 13.98 13.61 9.41
CA HIS A 19 14.93 12.52 9.59
C HIS A 19 14.38 11.21 8.97
N CYS A 20 15.30 10.28 8.68
CA CYS A 20 14.94 8.95 8.21
C CYS A 20 14.24 8.15 9.31
N GLN A 21 13.08 7.58 8.97
CA GLN A 21 12.31 6.76 9.92
C GLN A 21 13.00 5.45 10.29
N LEU A 22 13.99 4.97 9.52
CA LEU A 22 14.71 3.74 9.81
C LEU A 22 16.03 3.97 10.56
N CYS A 23 16.85 4.96 10.17
CA CYS A 23 18.16 5.16 10.76
C CYS A 23 18.32 6.48 11.53
N GLY A 24 17.35 7.38 11.45
CA GLY A 24 17.40 8.66 12.15
C GLY A 24 18.28 9.74 11.51
N SER A 25 18.96 9.45 10.39
CA SER A 25 19.81 10.41 9.70
C SER A 25 19.00 11.60 9.18
N LYS A 26 19.57 12.79 9.25
CA LYS A 26 19.02 14.02 8.66
C LYS A 26 19.50 14.28 7.23
N ASP A 27 20.37 13.42 6.71
CA ASP A 27 20.91 13.55 5.36
C ASP A 27 19.93 12.96 4.34
N LEU A 28 18.86 13.70 4.07
CA LEU A 28 17.77 13.32 3.19
C LEU A 28 17.82 14.15 1.90
N THR A 29 17.71 13.49 0.76
CA THR A 29 17.66 14.12 -0.57
C THR A 29 16.28 13.98 -1.17
N LEU A 30 15.66 15.09 -1.57
CA LEU A 30 14.38 15.07 -2.31
C LEU A 30 14.64 14.44 -3.68
N ILE A 31 13.95 13.34 -3.98
CA ILE A 31 14.11 12.63 -5.25
C ILE A 31 12.90 12.74 -6.16
N LEU A 32 11.72 13.00 -5.60
CA LEU A 32 10.47 13.06 -6.36
C LEU A 32 9.46 13.91 -5.63
N SER A 33 8.85 14.87 -6.33
CA SER A 33 7.75 15.66 -5.82
C SER A 33 6.53 15.43 -6.72
N LEU A 34 5.58 14.65 -6.24
CA LEU A 34 4.32 14.42 -6.94
C LEU A 34 3.33 15.55 -6.64
N ALA A 35 2.32 15.69 -7.49
CA ALA A 35 1.27 16.66 -7.26
C ALA A 35 0.58 16.41 -5.91
N PRO A 36 0.34 17.45 -5.08
CA PRO A 36 -0.42 17.28 -3.85
C PRO A 36 -1.82 16.72 -4.12
N THR A 37 -2.29 15.86 -3.22
CA THR A 37 -3.60 15.22 -3.34
C THR A 37 -4.37 15.28 -2.03
N PRO A 38 -5.71 15.13 -2.07
CA PRO A 38 -6.46 14.73 -0.89
C PRO A 38 -6.02 13.33 -0.42
N PRO A 39 -6.44 12.88 0.77
CA PRO A 39 -6.26 11.48 1.15
C PRO A 39 -6.82 10.55 0.08
N ALA A 40 -6.04 9.55 -0.31
CA ALA A 40 -6.30 8.72 -1.49
C ALA A 40 -7.62 7.93 -1.42
N ASN A 41 -8.11 7.63 -0.22
CA ASN A 41 -9.35 6.89 0.00
C ASN A 41 -10.51 7.76 0.51
N ALA A 42 -10.38 9.08 0.44
CA ALA A 42 -11.39 10.01 0.94
C ALA A 42 -12.53 10.23 -0.07
N PHE A 43 -13.24 9.17 -0.41
CA PHE A 43 -14.46 9.23 -1.20
C PHE A 43 -15.53 10.03 -0.46
N VAL A 44 -16.32 10.81 -1.19
CA VAL A 44 -17.31 11.69 -0.59
C VAL A 44 -18.72 11.39 -1.10
N PRO A 45 -19.75 11.59 -0.26
CA PRO A 45 -21.14 11.49 -0.70
C PRO A 45 -21.54 12.73 -1.52
N GLU A 46 -22.65 12.64 -2.24
CA GLU A 46 -23.22 13.74 -3.03
C GLU A 46 -23.41 15.02 -2.21
N SER A 47 -23.78 14.88 -0.95
CA SER A 47 -23.99 16.02 -0.04
C SER A 47 -22.72 16.83 0.26
N ALA A 48 -21.53 16.26 0.02
CA ALA A 48 -20.25 16.90 0.27
C ALA A 48 -19.55 17.43 -1.00
N LEU A 49 -20.19 17.35 -2.17
CA LEU A 49 -19.61 17.80 -3.44
C LEU A 49 -19.27 19.30 -3.49
N GLY A 50 -19.96 20.12 -2.70
CA GLY A 50 -19.68 21.54 -2.60
C GLY A 50 -18.49 21.90 -1.73
N GLU A 51 -17.91 20.94 -1.02
CA GLU A 51 -16.78 21.14 -0.11
C GLU A 51 -15.47 20.79 -0.81
N GLU A 52 -14.51 21.70 -0.77
CA GLU A 52 -13.17 21.45 -1.26
C GLU A 52 -12.41 20.58 -0.25
N GLN A 53 -11.79 19.51 -0.72
CA GLN A 53 -10.96 18.65 0.10
C GLN A 53 -9.53 19.20 0.18
N GLU A 54 -8.97 19.24 1.38
CA GLU A 54 -7.59 19.63 1.63
C GLU A 54 -6.63 18.66 0.91
N ARG A 55 -5.61 19.23 0.26
CA ARG A 55 -4.54 18.47 -0.41
C ARG A 55 -3.26 18.56 0.40
N PHE A 56 -2.54 17.45 0.44
CA PHE A 56 -1.29 17.30 1.18
C PHE A 56 -0.13 17.02 0.22
N PRO A 57 1.08 17.54 0.52
CA PRO A 57 2.26 17.26 -0.30
C PRO A 57 2.58 15.77 -0.40
N LEU A 58 3.16 15.35 -1.53
CA LEU A 58 3.67 14.00 -1.78
C LEU A 58 5.12 14.10 -2.23
N ASP A 59 6.00 14.39 -1.27
CA ASP A 59 7.43 14.53 -1.49
C ASP A 59 8.17 13.29 -1.01
N VAL A 60 8.91 12.65 -1.90
CA VAL A 60 9.66 11.42 -1.63
C VAL A 60 11.13 11.74 -1.46
N PHE A 61 11.71 11.27 -0.37
CA PHE A 61 13.11 11.50 0.00
C PHE A 61 13.88 10.19 0.06
N HIS A 62 15.14 10.28 -0.33
CA HIS A 62 16.13 9.22 -0.19
C HIS A 62 17.07 9.55 0.97
N CYS A 63 17.31 8.60 1.86
CA CYS A 63 18.29 8.73 2.93
C CYS A 63 19.68 8.39 2.38
N GLU A 64 20.61 9.34 2.45
CA GLU A 64 21.97 9.14 1.94
C GLU A 64 22.79 8.17 2.82
N GLU A 65 22.36 7.93 4.06
CA GLU A 65 23.06 7.02 4.98
C GLU A 65 22.63 5.56 4.82
N CYS A 66 21.33 5.25 4.95
CA CYS A 66 20.86 3.88 4.87
C CYS A 66 20.17 3.53 3.54
N HIS A 67 19.95 4.51 2.67
CA HIS A 67 19.32 4.38 1.35
C HIS A 67 17.83 4.05 1.38
N HIS A 68 17.17 4.30 2.52
CA HIS A 68 15.72 4.18 2.62
C HIS A 68 15.01 5.27 1.81
N THR A 69 13.88 4.91 1.21
CA THR A 69 13.02 5.81 0.45
C THR A 69 11.70 5.98 1.18
N GLN A 70 11.30 7.22 1.45
CA GLN A 70 10.15 7.51 2.31
C GLN A 70 9.44 8.81 1.92
N LEU A 71 8.15 8.89 2.28
CA LEU A 71 7.48 10.18 2.43
C LEU A 71 7.93 10.84 3.73
N THR A 72 8.08 12.15 3.69
CA THR A 72 8.37 12.94 4.91
C THR A 72 7.16 13.69 5.41
N ASP A 73 6.12 13.83 4.61
CA ASP A 73 4.87 14.47 5.00
C ASP A 73 3.97 13.45 5.68
N VAL A 74 3.83 13.57 6.99
CA VAL A 74 3.06 12.66 7.85
C VAL A 74 1.70 13.27 8.11
N VAL A 75 0.67 12.73 7.49
CA VAL A 75 -0.71 13.19 7.68
C VAL A 75 -1.29 12.53 8.93
N ASP A 76 -2.06 13.28 9.71
CA ASP A 76 -2.73 12.77 10.90
C ASP A 76 -3.53 11.49 10.56
N PRO A 77 -3.29 10.37 11.26
CA PRO A 77 -4.04 9.13 11.03
C PRO A 77 -5.56 9.30 11.08
N ALA A 78 -6.06 10.21 11.92
CA ALA A 78 -7.49 10.51 11.99
C ALA A 78 -8.03 11.02 10.65
N VAL A 79 -7.24 11.80 9.91
CA VAL A 79 -7.61 12.32 8.58
C VAL A 79 -7.62 11.20 7.54
N LEU A 80 -6.62 10.31 7.60
CA LEU A 80 -6.48 9.22 6.62
C LEU A 80 -7.54 8.15 6.78
N PHE A 81 -7.98 7.87 7.99
CA PHE A 81 -8.86 6.73 8.28
C PHE A 81 -10.30 7.12 8.63
N GLU A 82 -10.65 8.41 8.60
CA GLU A 82 -11.98 8.92 8.93
C GLU A 82 -13.10 8.26 8.10
N ASN A 83 -12.85 8.01 6.81
CA ASN A 83 -13.79 7.41 5.86
C ASN A 83 -13.22 6.17 5.17
N TYR A 84 -12.42 5.40 5.89
CA TYR A 84 -11.76 4.23 5.32
C TYR A 84 -12.75 3.09 5.03
N VAL A 85 -12.79 2.64 3.77
CA VAL A 85 -13.78 1.67 3.27
C VAL A 85 -13.17 0.34 2.83
N TYR A 86 -11.91 0.06 3.19
CA TYR A 86 -11.22 -1.15 2.78
C TYR A 86 -11.43 -2.30 3.76
N VAL A 87 -11.85 -3.48 3.23
CA VAL A 87 -11.94 -4.73 3.98
C VAL A 87 -11.25 -5.83 3.15
N SER A 88 -10.23 -6.50 3.73
CA SER A 88 -9.37 -7.46 3.01
C SER A 88 -10.10 -8.70 2.51
N GLY A 89 -11.16 -9.15 3.17
CA GLY A 89 -11.95 -10.32 2.80
C GLY A 89 -12.90 -10.13 1.63
N THR A 90 -12.95 -8.93 1.01
CA THR A 90 -13.90 -8.65 -0.08
C THR A 90 -13.42 -9.17 -1.45
N SER A 91 -12.11 -9.40 -1.63
CA SER A 91 -11.53 -9.86 -2.90
C SER A 91 -11.20 -11.35 -2.85
N PRO A 92 -11.76 -12.18 -3.76
CA PRO A 92 -11.39 -13.60 -3.85
C PRO A 92 -9.90 -13.82 -4.09
N ALA A 93 -9.25 -12.96 -4.84
CA ALA A 93 -7.81 -13.05 -5.09
C ALA A 93 -6.98 -12.85 -3.81
N PHE A 94 -7.39 -11.91 -2.95
CA PHE A 94 -6.76 -11.70 -1.66
C PHE A 94 -6.98 -12.85 -0.69
N ILE A 95 -8.17 -13.43 -0.68
CA ILE A 95 -8.48 -14.59 0.16
C ILE A 95 -7.54 -15.75 -0.21
N ARG A 96 -7.38 -16.05 -1.52
CA ARG A 96 -6.45 -17.09 -1.98
C ARG A 96 -5.00 -16.77 -1.63
N HIS A 97 -4.60 -15.51 -1.75
CA HIS A 97 -3.27 -15.05 -1.38
C HIS A 97 -2.98 -15.32 0.10
N PHE A 98 -3.90 -14.99 0.98
CA PHE A 98 -3.76 -15.23 2.42
C PHE A 98 -3.80 -16.72 2.78
N GLU A 99 -4.59 -17.51 2.08
CA GLU A 99 -4.58 -18.97 2.26
C GLU A 99 -3.21 -19.56 1.93
N ASP A 100 -2.65 -19.20 0.78
CA ASP A 100 -1.32 -19.63 0.35
C ASP A 100 -0.22 -19.10 1.29
N TYR A 101 -0.38 -17.88 1.77
CA TYR A 101 0.53 -17.27 2.73
C TYR A 101 0.62 -18.08 4.02
N ALA A 102 -0.53 -18.36 4.64
CA ALA A 102 -0.58 -19.14 5.87
C ALA A 102 -0.02 -20.56 5.67
N ALA A 103 -0.39 -21.20 4.57
CA ALA A 103 0.13 -22.54 4.23
C ALA A 103 1.65 -22.54 4.07
N THR A 104 2.21 -21.53 3.39
CA THR A 104 3.65 -21.39 3.20
C THR A 104 4.39 -21.23 4.54
N VAL A 105 3.88 -20.38 5.43
CA VAL A 105 4.50 -20.13 6.73
C VAL A 105 4.47 -21.39 7.59
N ILE A 106 3.33 -22.07 7.66
CA ILE A 106 3.17 -23.30 8.45
C ILE A 106 4.08 -24.38 7.91
N ASP A 107 4.13 -24.57 6.61
CA ASP A 107 4.93 -25.60 5.94
C ASP A 107 6.43 -25.36 6.13
N ARG A 108 6.85 -24.10 5.97
CA ARG A 108 8.27 -23.73 6.05
C ARG A 108 8.83 -23.79 7.46
N PHE A 109 8.07 -23.35 8.46
CA PHE A 109 8.57 -23.16 9.82
C PHE A 109 8.05 -24.18 10.82
N SER A 110 7.04 -24.95 10.46
CA SER A 110 6.42 -25.96 11.35
C SER A 110 6.21 -25.45 12.78
N PRO A 111 5.50 -24.34 12.97
CA PRO A 111 5.27 -23.79 14.31
C PRO A 111 4.49 -24.79 15.16
N ALA A 112 4.61 -24.69 16.50
CA ALA A 112 3.88 -25.54 17.42
C ALA A 112 2.37 -25.50 17.12
N ALA A 113 1.69 -26.64 17.18
CA ALA A 113 0.30 -26.78 16.76
C ALA A 113 -0.68 -25.85 17.50
N ASP A 114 -0.37 -25.45 18.73
CA ASP A 114 -1.14 -24.53 19.55
C ASP A 114 -0.43 -23.19 19.75
N GLY A 115 0.63 -22.94 18.98
CA GLY A 115 1.41 -21.72 19.07
C GLY A 115 0.58 -20.46 18.75
N LEU A 116 0.96 -19.35 19.38
CA LEU A 116 0.29 -18.07 19.15
C LEU A 116 0.75 -17.44 17.83
N VAL A 117 -0.23 -17.08 17.02
CA VAL A 117 -0.04 -16.25 15.81
C VAL A 117 -0.67 -14.89 16.06
N LEU A 118 0.15 -13.85 15.95
CA LEU A 118 -0.28 -12.45 16.10
C LEU A 118 -0.22 -11.77 14.74
N ASP A 119 -1.32 -11.17 14.29
CA ASP A 119 -1.34 -10.37 13.06
C ASP A 119 -1.55 -8.88 13.39
N ILE A 120 -0.57 -8.07 13.02
CA ILE A 120 -0.62 -6.61 13.20
C ILE A 120 -1.33 -6.00 11.99
N GLY A 121 -2.39 -5.23 12.24
CA GLY A 121 -3.25 -4.74 11.17
C GLY A 121 -4.10 -5.84 10.59
N SER A 122 -4.72 -6.65 11.45
CA SER A 122 -5.41 -7.88 11.06
C SER A 122 -6.71 -7.68 10.29
N ASN A 123 -7.24 -6.47 10.25
CA ASN A 123 -8.47 -6.12 9.54
C ASN A 123 -9.62 -7.06 9.93
N ASP A 124 -10.27 -7.72 8.98
CA ASP A 124 -11.40 -8.64 9.24
C ASP A 124 -10.97 -10.04 9.73
N GLY A 125 -9.67 -10.26 9.90
CA GLY A 125 -9.14 -11.54 10.38
C GLY A 125 -9.02 -12.63 9.31
N THR A 126 -9.11 -12.30 8.03
CA THR A 126 -9.04 -13.29 6.94
C THR A 126 -7.76 -14.13 7.00
N LEU A 127 -6.59 -13.51 7.16
CA LEU A 127 -5.32 -14.24 7.26
C LEU A 127 -5.30 -15.13 8.51
N LEU A 128 -5.66 -14.59 9.67
CA LEU A 128 -5.67 -15.33 10.93
C LEU A 128 -6.62 -16.53 10.90
N ARG A 129 -7.71 -16.44 10.17
CA ARG A 129 -8.66 -17.54 10.03
C ARG A 129 -8.01 -18.77 9.41
N PHE A 130 -7.11 -18.59 8.46
CA PHE A 130 -6.36 -19.71 7.86
C PHE A 130 -5.37 -20.35 8.84
N PHE A 131 -4.72 -19.55 9.67
CA PHE A 131 -3.89 -20.10 10.77
C PHE A 131 -4.74 -20.83 11.81
N GLN A 132 -5.89 -20.28 12.18
CA GLN A 132 -6.81 -20.90 13.13
C GLN A 132 -7.32 -22.24 12.63
N LYS A 133 -7.66 -22.37 11.34
CA LYS A 133 -8.08 -23.64 10.72
C LYS A 133 -7.00 -24.73 10.81
N SER A 134 -5.74 -24.33 10.90
CA SER A 134 -4.60 -25.26 11.08
C SER A 134 -4.32 -25.62 12.54
N GLY A 135 -5.17 -25.17 13.47
CA GLY A 135 -5.08 -25.50 14.88
C GLY A 135 -4.28 -24.50 15.72
N MET A 136 -3.81 -23.42 15.16
CA MET A 136 -3.07 -22.38 15.89
C MET A 136 -3.98 -21.45 16.69
N THR A 137 -3.49 -20.92 17.79
CA THR A 137 -4.14 -19.87 18.55
C THR A 137 -3.85 -18.53 17.89
N VAL A 138 -4.88 -17.72 17.62
CA VAL A 138 -4.72 -16.50 16.87
C VAL A 138 -5.18 -15.26 17.67
N LEU A 139 -4.50 -14.14 17.43
CA LEU A 139 -4.86 -12.85 17.99
C LEU A 139 -4.58 -11.76 16.94
N GLY A 140 -5.61 -10.98 16.63
CA GLY A 140 -5.50 -9.82 15.76
C GLY A 140 -5.31 -8.53 16.54
N ILE A 141 -4.65 -7.56 15.92
CA ILE A 141 -4.54 -6.20 16.42
C ILE A 141 -4.90 -5.27 15.28
N ASP A 142 -5.91 -4.44 15.47
CA ASP A 142 -6.32 -3.46 14.46
C ASP A 142 -6.95 -2.24 15.14
N PRO A 143 -6.47 -1.02 14.83
CA PRO A 143 -6.98 0.19 15.46
C PRO A 143 -8.41 0.57 15.04
N ALA A 144 -8.93 0.00 13.94
CA ALA A 144 -10.30 0.23 13.48
C ALA A 144 -11.29 -0.51 14.38
N LYS A 145 -11.90 0.18 15.31
CA LYS A 145 -12.74 -0.40 16.38
C LYS A 145 -13.90 -1.24 15.85
N GLU A 146 -14.61 -0.77 14.84
CA GLU A 146 -15.75 -1.50 14.27
C GLU A 146 -15.32 -2.79 13.57
N ILE A 147 -14.25 -2.73 12.79
CA ILE A 147 -13.69 -3.90 12.12
C ILE A 147 -13.19 -4.92 13.15
N ALA A 148 -12.49 -4.47 14.19
CA ALA A 148 -12.01 -5.33 15.27
C ALA A 148 -13.16 -6.01 16.02
N ALA A 149 -14.23 -5.28 16.31
CA ALA A 149 -15.42 -5.82 16.97
C ALA A 149 -16.12 -6.88 16.11
N THR A 150 -16.26 -6.63 14.82
CA THR A 150 -16.85 -7.58 13.86
C THR A 150 -16.01 -8.86 13.76
N ALA A 151 -14.68 -8.72 13.62
CA ALA A 151 -13.79 -9.86 13.57
C ALA A 151 -13.87 -10.71 14.84
N THR A 152 -13.90 -10.08 16.00
CA THR A 152 -14.04 -10.75 17.29
C THR A 152 -15.39 -11.51 17.37
N ALA A 153 -16.47 -10.88 16.95
CA ALA A 153 -17.80 -11.52 16.93
C ALA A 153 -17.85 -12.73 16.01
N GLU A 154 -17.06 -12.73 14.94
CA GLU A 154 -16.96 -13.83 13.97
C GLU A 154 -15.92 -14.90 14.35
N GLY A 155 -15.36 -14.84 15.55
CA GLY A 155 -14.47 -15.86 16.09
C GLY A 155 -12.96 -15.59 15.96
N ILE A 156 -12.57 -14.41 15.49
CA ILE A 156 -11.16 -13.98 15.44
C ILE A 156 -10.96 -12.87 16.47
N GLU A 157 -10.51 -13.25 17.66
CA GLU A 157 -10.22 -12.26 18.71
C GLU A 157 -9.29 -11.18 18.21
N THR A 158 -9.73 -9.92 18.30
CA THR A 158 -9.00 -8.76 17.78
C THR A 158 -9.05 -7.62 18.79
N LEU A 159 -7.86 -7.11 19.14
CA LEU A 159 -7.74 -5.96 20.04
C LEU A 159 -7.85 -4.66 19.23
N PRO A 160 -8.72 -3.72 19.62
CA PRO A 160 -8.93 -2.46 18.90
C PRO A 160 -7.86 -1.43 19.28
N ASN A 161 -6.61 -1.72 19.00
CA ASN A 161 -5.45 -0.95 19.44
C ASN A 161 -4.43 -0.80 18.33
N PHE A 162 -3.58 0.23 18.44
CA PHE A 162 -2.31 0.28 17.74
C PHE A 162 -1.32 -0.67 18.41
N PHE A 163 -0.44 -1.28 17.63
CA PHE A 163 0.60 -2.14 18.16
C PHE A 163 1.78 -1.29 18.67
N THR A 164 2.10 -1.43 19.95
CA THR A 164 3.16 -0.71 20.65
C THR A 164 4.00 -1.67 21.48
N PRO A 165 5.23 -1.30 21.88
CA PRO A 165 6.01 -2.12 22.82
C PRO A 165 5.28 -2.39 24.13
N ALA A 166 4.52 -1.42 24.65
CA ALA A 166 3.72 -1.59 25.87
C ALA A 166 2.64 -2.66 25.69
N LEU A 167 1.89 -2.62 24.58
CA LEU A 167 0.88 -3.64 24.27
C LEU A 167 1.52 -5.01 24.08
N ALA A 168 2.67 -5.07 23.41
CA ALA A 168 3.41 -6.34 23.24
C ALA A 168 3.74 -6.96 24.60
N ARG A 169 4.23 -6.18 25.57
CA ARG A 169 4.52 -6.69 26.91
C ARG A 169 3.28 -7.16 27.65
N GLU A 170 2.16 -6.46 27.50
CA GLU A 170 0.88 -6.89 28.08
C GLU A 170 0.41 -8.22 27.50
N ILE A 171 0.51 -8.38 26.19
CA ILE A 171 0.14 -9.64 25.50
C ILE A 171 1.04 -10.79 25.97
N VAL A 172 2.34 -10.56 26.04
CA VAL A 172 3.30 -11.58 26.51
C VAL A 172 2.99 -12.00 27.95
N ALA A 173 2.69 -11.04 28.82
CA ALA A 173 2.34 -11.32 30.22
C ALA A 173 1.04 -12.16 30.34
N ALA A 174 0.06 -11.90 29.48
CA ALA A 174 -1.24 -12.58 29.52
C ALA A 174 -1.26 -13.93 28.75
N ARG A 175 -0.51 -14.05 27.66
CA ARG A 175 -0.63 -15.16 26.70
C ARG A 175 0.68 -15.84 26.34
N GLY A 176 1.82 -15.29 26.73
CA GLY A 176 3.13 -15.76 26.30
C GLY A 176 3.56 -15.16 24.96
N LYS A 177 4.71 -15.60 24.50
CA LYS A 177 5.33 -15.14 23.26
C LYS A 177 4.72 -15.84 22.04
N ALA A 178 4.83 -15.20 20.87
CA ALA A 178 4.27 -15.68 19.63
C ALA A 178 5.25 -16.58 18.85
N ALA A 179 4.71 -17.65 18.27
CA ALA A 179 5.44 -18.49 17.32
C ALA A 179 5.55 -17.78 15.95
N VAL A 180 4.53 -17.03 15.58
CA VAL A 180 4.47 -16.28 14.32
C VAL A 180 3.88 -14.91 14.60
N VAL A 181 4.52 -13.87 14.06
CA VAL A 181 3.97 -12.51 13.99
C VAL A 181 3.91 -12.14 12.51
N THR A 182 2.79 -11.58 12.08
CA THR A 182 2.61 -11.12 10.70
C THR A 182 2.24 -9.63 10.65
N ALA A 183 2.66 -8.95 9.60
CA ALA A 183 2.24 -7.59 9.28
C ALA A 183 2.26 -7.42 7.76
N ASN A 184 1.09 -7.25 7.16
CA ASN A 184 0.97 -7.19 5.69
C ASN A 184 0.38 -5.85 5.27
N ASN A 185 1.15 -5.09 4.48
CA ASN A 185 0.86 -3.73 4.06
C ASN A 185 0.73 -2.72 5.20
N VAL A 186 1.08 -3.10 6.43
CA VAL A 186 1.06 -2.27 7.63
C VAL A 186 2.42 -1.64 7.88
N PHE A 187 3.50 -2.41 7.66
CA PHE A 187 4.87 -1.97 7.92
C PHE A 187 5.30 -0.81 6.98
N ALA A 188 4.64 -0.66 5.85
CA ALA A 188 4.80 0.49 4.96
C ALA A 188 3.94 1.69 5.35
N HIS A 189 2.91 1.50 6.19
CA HIS A 189 1.92 2.52 6.53
C HIS A 189 2.21 3.23 7.86
N ALA A 190 3.06 2.64 8.70
CA ALA A 190 3.30 3.16 10.03
C ALA A 190 4.32 4.29 10.02
N ASP A 191 4.05 5.30 10.86
CA ASP A 191 4.98 6.39 11.09
C ASP A 191 6.18 5.96 11.95
N ASP A 192 5.92 5.24 13.04
CA ASP A 192 6.94 4.79 14.00
C ASP A 192 7.26 3.30 13.83
N LEU A 193 8.05 3.01 12.79
CA LEU A 193 8.47 1.63 12.48
C LEU A 193 9.37 1.05 13.57
N LYS A 194 10.15 1.88 14.24
CA LYS A 194 11.06 1.43 15.31
C LYS A 194 10.28 0.86 16.50
N SER A 195 9.23 1.54 16.94
CA SER A 195 8.36 1.06 18.02
C SER A 195 7.68 -0.26 17.65
N ILE A 196 7.19 -0.38 16.42
CA ILE A 196 6.57 -1.62 15.96
C ILE A 196 7.60 -2.76 15.98
N ALA A 197 8.79 -2.55 15.44
CA ALA A 197 9.84 -3.56 15.39
C ALA A 197 10.34 -3.95 16.79
N GLU A 198 10.46 -3.00 17.71
CA GLU A 198 10.79 -3.28 19.11
C GLU A 198 9.71 -4.13 19.79
N GLY A 199 8.44 -3.82 19.52
CA GLY A 199 7.32 -4.63 19.98
C GLY A 199 7.35 -6.05 19.43
N ILE A 200 7.68 -6.19 18.15
CA ILE A 200 7.83 -7.52 17.51
C ILE A 200 8.95 -8.31 18.16
N ALA A 201 10.11 -7.67 18.43
CA ALA A 201 11.22 -8.33 19.13
C ALA A 201 10.81 -8.82 20.51
N ALA A 202 9.97 -8.07 21.22
CA ALA A 202 9.45 -8.49 22.53
C ALA A 202 8.43 -9.63 22.42
N MET A 203 7.70 -9.70 21.31
CA MET A 203 6.66 -10.73 21.09
C MET A 203 7.20 -12.09 20.67
N LEU A 204 8.31 -12.14 19.94
CA LEU A 204 8.79 -13.38 19.33
C LEU A 204 9.29 -14.37 20.38
N ALA A 205 8.76 -15.58 20.33
CA ALA A 205 9.29 -16.72 21.06
C ALA A 205 10.67 -17.12 20.49
N PRO A 206 11.53 -17.81 21.26
CA PRO A 206 12.71 -18.45 20.69
C PRO A 206 12.32 -19.34 19.51
N GLY A 207 12.98 -19.13 18.35
CA GLY A 207 12.61 -19.82 17.11
C GLY A 207 11.37 -19.26 16.41
N GLY A 208 10.73 -18.24 16.95
CA GLY A 208 9.62 -17.55 16.32
C GLY A 208 10.03 -16.79 15.08
N VAL A 209 9.07 -16.53 14.20
CA VAL A 209 9.30 -15.83 12.93
C VAL A 209 8.32 -14.65 12.77
N PHE A 210 8.86 -13.52 12.31
CA PHE A 210 8.07 -12.39 11.85
C PHE A 210 8.06 -12.41 10.32
N VAL A 211 6.87 -12.39 9.74
CA VAL A 211 6.68 -12.38 8.29
C VAL A 211 5.92 -11.10 7.91
N PHE A 212 6.43 -10.39 6.91
CA PHE A 212 5.78 -9.19 6.43
C PHE A 212 5.72 -9.15 4.91
N GLU A 213 4.72 -8.46 4.38
CA GLU A 213 4.65 -8.07 2.97
C GLU A 213 4.51 -6.56 2.88
N VAL A 214 5.29 -5.97 1.99
CA VAL A 214 5.28 -4.53 1.69
C VAL A 214 5.50 -4.32 0.20
N SER A 215 5.06 -3.18 -0.33
CA SER A 215 5.43 -2.79 -1.70
C SER A 215 6.95 -2.74 -1.81
N TYR A 216 7.49 -3.33 -2.89
CA TYR A 216 8.93 -3.40 -3.09
C TYR A 216 9.42 -2.29 -4.00
N LEU A 217 10.40 -1.51 -3.54
CA LEU A 217 10.96 -0.39 -4.28
C LEU A 217 11.49 -0.79 -5.66
N VAL A 218 12.06 -2.00 -5.79
CA VAL A 218 12.54 -2.51 -7.08
C VAL A 218 11.41 -2.54 -8.13
N ASP A 219 10.25 -3.06 -7.77
CA ASP A 219 9.10 -3.12 -8.68
C ASP A 219 8.56 -1.73 -8.98
N VAL A 220 8.48 -0.87 -7.98
CA VAL A 220 8.07 0.53 -8.16
C VAL A 220 8.97 1.24 -9.15
N PHE A 221 10.28 1.06 -9.01
CA PHE A 221 11.28 1.68 -9.88
C PHE A 221 11.28 1.10 -11.29
N GLU A 222 11.30 -0.23 -11.42
CA GLU A 222 11.36 -0.90 -12.73
C GLU A 222 10.11 -0.63 -13.58
N ASP A 223 8.92 -0.70 -12.98
CA ASP A 223 7.64 -0.62 -13.68
C ASP A 223 6.99 0.77 -13.59
N VAL A 224 7.70 1.74 -13.07
CA VAL A 224 7.22 3.13 -12.92
C VAL A 224 5.89 3.21 -12.15
N LEU A 225 5.80 2.46 -11.06
CA LEU A 225 4.58 2.37 -10.26
C LEU A 225 4.42 3.57 -9.30
N PHE A 226 4.54 4.77 -9.82
CA PHE A 226 4.50 6.00 -9.02
C PHE A 226 3.15 6.24 -8.32
N ASP A 227 2.08 5.68 -8.84
CA ASP A 227 0.73 5.85 -8.28
C ASP A 227 0.50 5.03 -7.02
N THR A 228 1.42 4.12 -6.68
CA THR A 228 1.44 3.46 -5.36
C THR A 228 1.90 4.42 -4.26
N ILE A 229 2.36 5.62 -4.62
CA ILE A 229 2.77 6.67 -3.70
C ILE A 229 1.56 7.49 -3.30
N TYR A 230 1.11 7.33 -2.07
CA TYR A 230 0.07 8.13 -1.43
C TYR A 230 0.29 8.13 0.09
N HIS A 231 -0.39 9.02 0.80
CA HIS A 231 -0.04 9.36 2.19
C HIS A 231 -0.11 8.20 3.17
N GLU A 232 -0.94 7.20 2.91
CA GLU A 232 -1.01 5.99 3.73
C GLU A 232 0.22 5.08 3.57
N HIS A 233 0.95 5.21 2.44
CA HIS A 233 2.17 4.47 2.15
C HIS A 233 3.38 5.35 2.45
N MET A 234 3.88 5.29 3.68
CA MET A 234 4.94 6.19 4.14
C MET A 234 6.34 5.71 3.79
N ALA A 235 6.52 4.41 3.58
CA ALA A 235 7.80 3.78 3.33
C ALA A 235 7.78 2.97 2.03
N TYR A 236 8.83 3.10 1.24
CA TYR A 236 9.06 2.34 0.01
C TYR A 236 10.29 1.47 0.24
N HIS A 237 10.02 0.27 0.75
CA HIS A 237 11.04 -0.60 1.31
C HIS A 237 11.92 -1.25 0.26
N ALA A 238 13.20 -1.39 0.62
CA ALA A 238 14.19 -2.21 -0.07
C ALA A 238 14.89 -3.09 0.96
N VAL A 239 15.48 -4.18 0.50
CA VAL A 239 16.12 -5.17 1.39
C VAL A 239 17.31 -4.57 2.13
N GLY A 240 18.14 -3.76 1.47
CA GLY A 240 19.31 -3.15 2.08
C GLY A 240 19.01 -2.34 3.33
N PRO A 241 18.15 -1.30 3.23
CA PRO A 241 17.74 -0.53 4.41
C PRO A 241 17.05 -1.35 5.49
N LEU A 242 16.21 -2.32 5.12
CA LEU A 242 15.50 -3.17 6.08
C LEU A 242 16.45 -4.09 6.83
N GLN A 243 17.43 -4.70 6.16
CA GLN A 243 18.43 -5.56 6.81
C GLN A 243 19.18 -4.79 7.90
N ARG A 244 19.65 -3.59 7.57
CA ARG A 244 20.33 -2.69 8.51
C ARG A 244 19.42 -2.31 9.69
N PHE A 245 18.17 -1.98 9.38
CA PHE A 245 17.17 -1.58 10.38
C PHE A 245 16.90 -2.70 11.39
N PHE A 246 16.59 -3.89 10.92
CA PHE A 246 16.31 -5.03 11.81
C PHE A 246 17.53 -5.37 12.67
N LYS A 247 18.72 -5.36 12.09
CA LYS A 247 19.95 -5.60 12.83
C LYS A 247 20.14 -4.61 13.99
N SER A 248 19.79 -3.34 13.80
CA SER A 248 19.89 -2.32 14.83
C SER A 248 18.97 -2.55 16.03
N ILE A 249 17.96 -3.41 15.87
CA ILE A 249 16.94 -3.71 16.90
C ILE A 249 17.16 -5.11 17.51
N GLY A 250 18.16 -5.84 17.07
CA GLY A 250 18.42 -7.21 17.54
C GLY A 250 17.61 -8.26 16.78
N LEU A 251 17.17 -7.92 15.58
CA LEU A 251 16.47 -8.82 14.66
C LEU A 251 17.35 -9.15 13.45
N GLU A 252 17.03 -10.22 12.75
CA GLU A 252 17.74 -10.67 11.56
C GLU A 252 16.76 -10.98 10.44
N LEU A 253 16.88 -10.27 9.31
CA LEU A 253 16.20 -10.63 8.08
C LEU A 253 16.98 -11.78 7.43
N PHE A 254 16.45 -13.00 7.52
CA PHE A 254 17.17 -14.20 7.08
C PHE A 254 16.69 -14.74 5.73
N ALA A 255 15.52 -14.29 5.25
CA ALA A 255 15.02 -14.66 3.93
C ALA A 255 14.09 -13.56 3.40
N ALA A 256 14.05 -13.45 2.09
CA ALA A 256 13.18 -12.49 1.42
C ALA A 256 12.85 -12.99 0.01
N GLU A 257 11.65 -12.67 -0.48
CA GLU A 257 11.23 -13.04 -1.83
C GLU A 257 10.29 -12.00 -2.44
N ARG A 258 10.33 -11.92 -3.76
CA ARG A 258 9.40 -11.06 -4.52
C ARG A 258 8.08 -11.80 -4.73
N ILE A 259 6.98 -11.11 -4.43
CA ILE A 259 5.62 -11.63 -4.56
C ILE A 259 4.88 -10.75 -5.57
N PRO A 260 4.08 -11.31 -6.52
CA PRO A 260 3.43 -10.52 -7.56
C PRO A 260 2.17 -9.77 -7.12
N SER A 261 1.91 -9.63 -5.83
CA SER A 261 0.76 -8.88 -5.33
C SER A 261 0.95 -7.37 -5.48
N HIS A 262 -0.15 -6.61 -5.71
CA HIS A 262 -0.16 -5.14 -5.80
C HIS A 262 0.84 -4.53 -6.79
N GLY A 263 1.17 -5.24 -7.87
CA GLY A 263 2.17 -4.80 -8.85
C GLY A 263 3.61 -5.16 -8.49
N GLY A 264 3.82 -5.82 -7.36
CA GLY A 264 5.10 -6.29 -6.86
C GLY A 264 5.30 -5.97 -5.40
N SER A 265 5.52 -6.99 -4.59
CA SER A 265 5.72 -6.90 -3.14
C SER A 265 6.98 -7.64 -2.73
N LEU A 266 7.51 -7.25 -1.57
CA LEU A 266 8.56 -7.95 -0.87
C LEU A 266 7.94 -8.68 0.31
N ARG A 267 8.14 -10.00 0.39
CA ARG A 267 7.86 -10.78 1.61
C ARG A 267 9.18 -11.04 2.31
N GLY A 268 9.27 -10.58 3.55
CA GLY A 268 10.46 -10.78 4.38
C GLY A 268 10.19 -11.72 5.54
N TYR A 269 11.22 -12.46 5.94
CA TYR A 269 11.20 -13.40 7.05
C TYR A 269 12.28 -13.00 8.04
N VAL A 270 11.88 -12.72 9.27
CA VAL A 270 12.71 -12.12 10.31
C VAL A 270 12.69 -13.00 11.57
N GLN A 271 13.82 -13.13 12.25
CA GLN A 271 13.95 -13.80 13.53
C GLN A 271 14.71 -12.94 14.52
N LEU A 272 14.68 -13.32 15.79
CA LEU A 272 15.62 -12.77 16.78
C LEU A 272 17.05 -13.07 16.33
N ALA A 273 17.96 -12.12 16.51
CA ALA A 273 19.37 -12.30 16.15
C ALA A 273 19.94 -13.57 16.82
N GLY A 274 20.65 -14.37 16.04
CA GLY A 274 21.18 -15.67 16.53
C GLY A 274 20.15 -16.80 16.57
N GLY A 275 18.97 -16.60 15.99
CA GLY A 275 17.92 -17.62 15.93
C GLY A 275 18.28 -18.81 15.04
N PRO A 276 17.44 -19.88 15.08
CA PRO A 276 17.77 -21.16 14.44
C PRO A 276 17.56 -21.20 12.94
N HIS A 277 16.84 -20.23 12.37
CA HIS A 277 16.52 -20.25 10.93
C HIS A 277 17.73 -19.88 10.10
N GLN A 278 18.01 -20.68 9.09
CA GLN A 278 19.17 -20.48 8.21
C GLN A 278 18.90 -19.38 7.19
N ASP A 279 19.92 -18.56 6.94
CA ASP A 279 19.97 -17.69 5.77
C ASP A 279 20.02 -18.57 4.52
N ASP A 280 19.05 -18.41 3.61
CA ASP A 280 18.95 -19.22 2.39
C ASP A 280 19.62 -18.55 1.17
N GLY A 281 20.31 -17.43 1.37
CA GLY A 281 20.97 -16.66 0.31
C GLY A 281 20.01 -15.71 -0.45
N SER A 282 18.71 -15.74 -0.17
CA SER A 282 17.73 -14.90 -0.89
C SER A 282 17.89 -13.41 -0.60
N VAL A 283 18.29 -13.04 0.61
CA VAL A 283 18.58 -11.65 0.98
C VAL A 283 19.74 -11.10 0.14
N ASP A 284 20.85 -11.82 0.06
CA ASP A 284 22.01 -11.41 -0.74
C ASP A 284 21.69 -11.30 -2.23
N SER A 285 20.85 -12.21 -2.74
CA SER A 285 20.39 -12.17 -4.13
C SER A 285 19.60 -10.90 -4.43
N LEU A 286 18.70 -10.48 -3.56
CA LEU A 286 17.93 -9.25 -3.73
C LEU A 286 18.80 -8.00 -3.51
N LEU A 287 19.76 -8.03 -2.59
CA LEU A 287 20.75 -6.96 -2.44
C LEU A 287 21.53 -6.72 -3.73
N ALA A 288 21.91 -7.80 -4.43
CA ALA A 288 22.59 -7.70 -5.72
C ALA A 288 21.70 -7.04 -6.78
N VAL A 289 20.42 -7.37 -6.83
CA VAL A 289 19.46 -6.72 -7.73
C VAL A 289 19.38 -5.23 -7.44
N GLU A 290 19.24 -4.84 -6.19
CA GLU A 290 19.14 -3.44 -5.77
C GLU A 290 20.38 -2.64 -6.15
N ARG A 291 21.56 -3.21 -5.94
CA ARG A 291 22.84 -2.58 -6.35
C ARG A 291 22.95 -2.44 -7.86
N SER A 292 22.57 -3.47 -8.60
CA SER A 292 22.63 -3.45 -10.07
C SER A 292 21.72 -2.37 -10.67
N LEU A 293 20.62 -2.05 -10.00
CA LEU A 293 19.70 -0.98 -10.41
C LEU A 293 20.15 0.40 -9.91
N GLY A 294 21.13 0.47 -9.01
CA GLY A 294 21.60 1.74 -8.45
C GLY A 294 20.66 2.35 -7.41
N LEU A 295 19.87 1.54 -6.72
CA LEU A 295 18.91 2.04 -5.72
C LEU A 295 19.57 2.56 -4.43
N ASP A 296 20.86 2.42 -4.29
CA ASP A 296 21.68 3.04 -3.26
C ASP A 296 22.17 4.46 -3.64
N SER A 297 21.67 5.02 -4.73
CA SER A 297 22.04 6.33 -5.25
C SER A 297 20.82 7.22 -5.47
N SER A 298 20.85 8.42 -4.90
CA SER A 298 19.84 9.44 -5.16
C SER A 298 19.75 9.86 -6.63
N ALA A 299 20.89 9.84 -7.36
CA ALA A 299 20.91 10.16 -8.79
C ALA A 299 20.02 9.21 -9.61
N THR A 300 20.06 7.92 -9.32
CA THR A 300 19.17 6.93 -9.96
C THR A 300 17.71 7.25 -9.72
N LEU A 301 17.36 7.58 -8.48
CA LEU A 301 15.98 7.88 -8.11
C LEU A 301 15.50 9.22 -8.66
N LEU A 302 16.39 10.20 -8.85
CA LEU A 302 16.08 11.44 -9.57
C LEU A 302 15.73 11.16 -11.04
N ASP A 303 16.43 10.24 -11.68
CA ASP A 303 16.13 9.80 -13.06
C ASP A 303 14.75 9.12 -13.15
N PHE A 304 14.32 8.46 -12.09
CA PHE A 304 12.97 7.90 -11.98
C PHE A 304 11.88 8.95 -12.19
N GLY A 305 12.06 10.16 -11.63
CA GLY A 305 11.16 11.29 -11.85
C GLY A 305 11.00 11.65 -13.32
N ALA A 306 12.11 11.64 -14.09
CA ALA A 306 12.06 11.89 -15.53
C ALA A 306 11.27 10.82 -16.29
N ARG A 307 11.37 9.57 -15.88
CA ARG A 307 10.59 8.47 -16.45
C ARG A 307 9.09 8.62 -16.17
N ILE A 308 8.72 9.05 -14.98
CA ILE A 308 7.32 9.34 -14.62
C ILE A 308 6.77 10.47 -15.49
N ASP A 309 7.53 11.55 -15.66
CA ASP A 309 7.12 12.68 -16.50
C ASP A 309 6.88 12.25 -17.95
N LYS A 310 7.74 11.40 -18.50
CA LYS A 310 7.59 10.86 -19.85
C LYS A 310 6.32 10.01 -19.96
N LEU A 311 6.06 9.16 -18.99
CA LEU A 311 4.84 8.34 -18.95
C LEU A 311 3.59 9.23 -18.91
N GLY A 312 3.60 10.27 -18.10
CA GLY A 312 2.51 11.24 -17.98
C GLY A 312 2.27 12.01 -19.27
N GLN A 313 3.33 12.45 -19.94
CA GLN A 313 3.22 13.14 -21.24
C GLN A 313 2.61 12.23 -22.30
N THR A 314 3.03 10.98 -22.35
CA THR A 314 2.46 9.98 -23.27
C THR A 314 0.97 9.74 -22.98
N PHE A 315 0.62 9.54 -21.72
CA PHE A 315 -0.76 9.30 -21.31
C PHE A 315 -1.69 10.48 -21.63
N THR A 316 -1.29 11.67 -21.22
CA THR A 316 -2.10 12.90 -21.48
C THR A 316 -2.19 13.21 -22.96
N GLY A 317 -1.15 12.93 -23.73
CA GLY A 317 -1.17 13.04 -25.19
C GLY A 317 -2.20 12.13 -25.82
N VAL A 318 -2.26 10.88 -25.42
CA VAL A 318 -3.26 9.90 -25.88
C VAL A 318 -4.67 10.35 -25.50
N ILE A 319 -4.88 10.80 -24.27
CA ILE A 319 -6.20 11.31 -23.82
C ILE A 319 -6.65 12.48 -24.69
N ARG A 320 -5.78 13.44 -24.96
CA ARG A 320 -6.10 14.61 -25.80
C ARG A 320 -6.46 14.22 -27.23
N GLU A 321 -5.71 13.29 -27.82
CA GLU A 321 -5.99 12.79 -29.18
C GLU A 321 -7.35 12.09 -29.24
N LEU A 322 -7.65 11.26 -28.23
CA LEU A 322 -8.94 10.56 -28.16
C LEU A 322 -10.10 11.54 -27.97
N GLN A 323 -9.95 12.55 -27.12
CA GLN A 323 -10.97 13.60 -26.95
C GLN A 323 -11.17 14.42 -28.21
N ALA A 324 -10.08 14.80 -28.90
CA ALA A 324 -10.14 15.55 -30.16
C ALA A 324 -10.86 14.77 -31.25
N ALA A 325 -10.78 13.45 -31.24
CA ALA A 325 -11.50 12.57 -32.15
C ALA A 325 -12.97 12.33 -31.75
N GLY A 326 -13.44 12.98 -30.67
CA GLY A 326 -14.82 12.87 -30.22
C GLY A 326 -15.12 11.67 -29.31
N ASN A 327 -14.11 10.97 -28.82
CA ASN A 327 -14.30 9.84 -27.94
C ASN A 327 -14.71 10.28 -26.52
N THR A 328 -15.66 9.58 -25.94
CA THR A 328 -16.02 9.69 -24.53
C THR A 328 -15.17 8.73 -23.71
N ILE A 329 -14.80 9.13 -22.48
CA ILE A 329 -13.84 8.41 -21.66
C ILE A 329 -14.43 8.16 -20.27
N ALA A 330 -14.30 6.94 -19.80
CA ALA A 330 -14.61 6.56 -18.41
C ALA A 330 -13.44 5.79 -17.80
N GLY A 331 -13.47 5.59 -16.49
CA GLY A 331 -12.46 4.81 -15.77
C GLY A 331 -12.99 3.48 -15.27
N TYR A 332 -12.10 2.55 -15.03
CA TYR A 332 -12.41 1.29 -14.37
C TYR A 332 -11.45 1.04 -13.21
N GLY A 333 -12.02 0.89 -12.02
CA GLY A 333 -11.31 0.72 -10.76
C GLY A 333 -11.10 2.06 -10.05
N ALA A 334 -11.47 2.09 -8.78
CA ALA A 334 -11.27 3.25 -7.91
C ALA A 334 -10.38 2.90 -6.71
N PRO A 335 -9.19 2.30 -6.92
CA PRO A 335 -8.25 2.06 -5.83
C PRO A 335 -7.63 3.37 -5.35
N ALA A 336 -6.99 3.34 -4.19
CA ALA A 336 -6.29 4.49 -3.63
C ALA A 336 -5.30 5.11 -4.63
N LYS A 337 -4.55 4.29 -5.36
CA LYS A 337 -3.55 4.74 -6.34
C LYS A 337 -4.13 5.55 -7.50
N ALA A 338 -5.42 5.42 -7.80
CA ALA A 338 -6.06 6.23 -8.84
C ALA A 338 -6.02 7.72 -8.51
N THR A 339 -6.12 8.10 -7.24
CA THR A 339 -6.03 9.48 -6.80
C THR A 339 -4.67 10.10 -7.17
N THR A 340 -3.58 9.41 -6.87
CA THR A 340 -2.23 9.89 -7.22
C THR A 340 -2.06 10.03 -8.73
N LEU A 341 -2.47 9.02 -9.50
CA LEU A 341 -2.34 9.02 -10.95
C LEU A 341 -3.10 10.18 -11.59
N LEU A 342 -4.37 10.35 -11.23
CA LEU A 342 -5.22 11.37 -11.82
C LEU A 342 -4.71 12.79 -11.50
N TYR A 343 -4.28 13.03 -10.26
CA TYR A 343 -3.73 14.31 -9.85
C TYR A 343 -2.38 14.60 -10.50
N HIS A 344 -1.46 13.64 -10.46
CA HIS A 344 -0.10 13.88 -10.97
C HIS A 344 -0.07 14.04 -12.49
N PHE A 345 -0.90 13.30 -13.22
CA PHE A 345 -1.03 13.47 -14.66
C PHE A 345 -1.90 14.67 -15.06
N GLY A 346 -2.46 15.38 -14.08
CA GLY A 346 -3.22 16.60 -14.33
C GLY A 346 -4.51 16.38 -15.09
N ILE A 347 -5.20 15.29 -14.81
CA ILE A 347 -6.50 15.00 -15.46
C ILE A 347 -7.53 16.03 -15.01
N ALA A 348 -8.07 16.77 -15.99
CA ALA A 348 -9.04 17.82 -15.73
C ALA A 348 -10.38 17.23 -15.25
N PRO A 349 -11.11 17.95 -14.38
CA PRO A 349 -12.48 17.57 -14.05
C PRO A 349 -13.34 17.39 -15.30
N GLY A 350 -14.16 16.34 -15.34
CA GLY A 350 -15.02 16.05 -16.48
C GLY A 350 -14.38 15.24 -17.60
N THR A 351 -13.07 14.98 -17.56
CA THR A 351 -12.39 14.11 -18.53
C THR A 351 -12.90 12.68 -18.46
N LEU A 352 -13.01 12.13 -17.25
CA LEU A 352 -13.66 10.85 -17.01
C LEU A 352 -15.11 11.11 -16.57
N GLU A 353 -16.07 10.56 -17.33
CA GLU A 353 -17.49 10.75 -17.02
C GLU A 353 -17.89 10.05 -15.71
N PHE A 354 -17.32 8.87 -15.48
CA PHE A 354 -17.52 8.08 -14.26
C PHE A 354 -16.37 7.09 -14.10
N ILE A 355 -16.31 6.44 -12.94
CA ILE A 355 -15.40 5.33 -12.68
C ILE A 355 -16.24 4.13 -12.24
N VAL A 356 -16.08 3.00 -12.95
CA VAL A 356 -16.68 1.73 -12.55
C VAL A 356 -15.87 1.12 -11.42
N ASP A 357 -16.52 0.67 -10.35
CA ASP A 357 -15.88 -0.10 -9.29
C ASP A 357 -16.83 -1.18 -8.79
N ASP A 358 -16.29 -2.37 -8.51
CA ASP A 358 -17.08 -3.52 -8.06
C ASP A 358 -17.43 -3.48 -6.57
N SER A 359 -16.80 -2.58 -5.80
CA SER A 359 -17.05 -2.44 -4.37
C SER A 359 -18.38 -1.72 -4.09
N PRO A 360 -19.36 -2.37 -3.45
CA PRO A 360 -20.60 -1.71 -3.06
C PRO A 360 -20.37 -0.53 -2.11
N LEU A 361 -19.28 -0.52 -1.36
CA LEU A 361 -18.92 0.55 -0.43
C LEU A 361 -18.53 1.84 -1.13
N LYS A 362 -18.02 1.76 -2.36
CA LYS A 362 -17.60 2.92 -3.15
C LYS A 362 -18.66 3.39 -4.13
N GLN A 363 -19.52 2.49 -4.59
CA GLN A 363 -20.60 2.81 -5.53
C GLN A 363 -21.55 3.84 -4.92
N GLY A 364 -21.88 4.86 -5.69
CA GLY A 364 -22.71 5.98 -5.25
C GLY A 364 -21.94 7.11 -4.57
N LEU A 365 -20.65 6.92 -4.31
CA LEU A 365 -19.76 7.97 -3.83
C LEU A 365 -19.02 8.63 -5.00
N TYR A 366 -18.23 9.64 -4.67
CA TYR A 366 -17.44 10.41 -5.64
C TYR A 366 -15.95 10.34 -5.27
N SER A 367 -15.09 10.29 -6.27
CA SER A 367 -13.65 10.14 -6.06
C SER A 367 -13.04 11.30 -5.28
N PRO A 368 -11.94 11.06 -4.53
CA PRO A 368 -11.28 12.13 -3.79
C PRO A 368 -10.89 13.30 -4.68
N GLY A 369 -11.28 14.50 -4.27
CA GLY A 369 -10.91 15.78 -4.88
C GLY A 369 -11.51 16.06 -6.24
N LEU A 370 -11.37 15.18 -7.21
CA LEU A 370 -11.93 15.38 -8.57
C LEU A 370 -13.42 15.08 -8.63
N HIS A 371 -13.95 14.42 -7.63
CA HIS A 371 -15.38 14.13 -7.48
C HIS A 371 -16.00 13.42 -8.69
N ILE A 372 -15.27 12.45 -9.25
CA ILE A 372 -15.77 11.63 -10.34
C ILE A 372 -16.77 10.60 -9.77
N PRO A 373 -17.98 10.47 -10.36
CA PRO A 373 -18.95 9.50 -9.85
C PRO A 373 -18.42 8.06 -9.92
N VAL A 374 -18.58 7.30 -8.85
CA VAL A 374 -18.26 5.88 -8.81
C VAL A 374 -19.55 5.09 -8.98
N VAL A 375 -19.57 4.19 -9.96
CA VAL A 375 -20.77 3.51 -10.43
C VAL A 375 -20.57 2.00 -10.54
N PRO A 376 -21.65 1.19 -10.48
CA PRO A 376 -21.54 -0.24 -10.73
C PRO A 376 -21.31 -0.56 -12.21
N ALA A 377 -20.87 -1.79 -12.49
CA ALA A 377 -20.48 -2.24 -13.83
C ALA A 377 -21.62 -2.19 -14.87
N GLU A 378 -22.88 -2.29 -14.45
CA GLU A 378 -24.04 -2.19 -15.32
C GLU A 378 -24.10 -0.87 -16.09
N ILE A 379 -23.61 0.20 -15.48
CA ILE A 379 -23.58 1.53 -16.10
C ILE A 379 -22.66 1.55 -17.33
N LEU A 380 -21.63 0.74 -17.34
CA LEU A 380 -20.69 0.66 -18.47
C LEU A 380 -21.39 0.28 -19.78
N LEU A 381 -22.24 -0.75 -19.75
CA LEU A 381 -22.99 -1.18 -20.93
C LEU A 381 -24.13 -0.22 -21.29
N GLU A 382 -24.75 0.39 -20.30
CA GLU A 382 -25.80 1.38 -20.49
C GLU A 382 -25.29 2.67 -21.14
N LYS A 383 -24.17 3.19 -20.67
CA LYS A 383 -23.57 4.44 -21.16
C LYS A 383 -22.65 4.24 -22.35
N GLN A 384 -22.06 3.08 -22.46
CA GLN A 384 -21.13 2.69 -23.54
C GLN A 384 -20.13 3.82 -23.90
N PRO A 385 -19.22 4.20 -23.00
CA PRO A 385 -18.17 5.13 -23.37
C PRO A 385 -17.28 4.52 -24.45
N ASP A 386 -16.61 5.36 -25.23
CA ASP A 386 -15.73 4.88 -26.29
C ASP A 386 -14.43 4.27 -25.72
N ILE A 387 -13.92 4.87 -24.66
CA ILE A 387 -12.64 4.50 -24.04
C ILE A 387 -12.84 4.22 -22.55
N LEU A 388 -12.26 3.12 -22.09
CA LEU A 388 -12.22 2.75 -20.68
C LEU A 388 -10.78 2.75 -20.19
N VAL A 389 -10.43 3.72 -19.36
CA VAL A 389 -9.11 3.79 -18.72
C VAL A 389 -9.09 2.83 -17.54
N ILE A 390 -8.22 1.84 -17.57
CA ILE A 390 -8.10 0.87 -16.48
C ILE A 390 -7.18 1.45 -15.41
N LEU A 391 -7.78 2.06 -14.38
CA LEU A 391 -7.06 2.67 -13.26
C LEU A 391 -6.51 1.59 -12.31
N ALA A 392 -7.21 0.48 -12.17
CA ALA A 392 -6.73 -0.71 -11.48
C ALA A 392 -5.84 -1.56 -12.41
N TRP A 393 -4.79 -0.97 -12.94
CA TRP A 393 -3.96 -1.51 -14.02
C TRP A 393 -3.32 -2.86 -13.69
N ASN A 394 -3.06 -3.17 -12.43
CA ASN A 394 -2.51 -4.47 -12.01
C ASN A 394 -3.48 -5.65 -12.26
N PHE A 395 -4.76 -5.35 -12.50
CA PHE A 395 -5.79 -6.32 -12.86
C PHE A 395 -6.30 -6.15 -14.31
N ALA A 396 -5.50 -5.48 -15.15
CA ALA A 396 -5.94 -5.10 -16.51
C ALA A 396 -6.45 -6.29 -17.34
N GLU A 397 -5.72 -7.40 -17.35
CA GLU A 397 -6.12 -8.59 -18.13
C GLU A 397 -7.47 -9.16 -17.68
N VAL A 398 -7.65 -9.31 -16.37
CA VAL A 398 -8.91 -9.80 -15.78
C VAL A 398 -10.05 -8.83 -16.07
N ILE A 399 -9.80 -7.53 -15.95
CA ILE A 399 -10.81 -6.49 -16.22
C ILE A 399 -11.21 -6.50 -17.70
N MET A 400 -10.25 -6.60 -18.60
CA MET A 400 -10.54 -6.66 -20.06
C MET A 400 -11.34 -7.91 -20.42
N GLU A 401 -11.00 -9.06 -19.89
CA GLU A 401 -11.76 -10.31 -20.10
C GLU A 401 -13.19 -10.20 -19.57
N LYS A 402 -13.34 -9.69 -18.37
CA LYS A 402 -14.64 -9.49 -17.71
C LYS A 402 -15.54 -8.54 -18.50
N ASN A 403 -14.96 -7.60 -19.23
CA ASN A 403 -15.67 -6.58 -20.00
C ASN A 403 -15.60 -6.80 -21.50
N ALA A 404 -15.54 -8.06 -21.94
CA ALA A 404 -15.55 -8.43 -23.35
C ALA A 404 -16.78 -7.91 -24.10
N ALA A 405 -17.95 -7.85 -23.45
CA ALA A 405 -19.17 -7.29 -24.03
C ALA A 405 -19.03 -5.80 -24.39
N PHE A 406 -18.34 -5.04 -23.54
CA PHE A 406 -18.01 -3.64 -23.81
C PHE A 406 -17.14 -3.50 -25.07
N ALA A 407 -16.11 -4.35 -25.20
CA ALA A 407 -15.22 -4.36 -26.36
C ALA A 407 -15.96 -4.77 -27.65
N LYS A 408 -16.86 -5.75 -27.59
CA LYS A 408 -17.67 -6.21 -28.74
C LYS A 408 -18.56 -5.11 -29.31
N LYS A 409 -18.98 -4.17 -28.48
CA LYS A 409 -19.78 -3.01 -28.89
C LYS A 409 -18.93 -1.84 -29.40
N GLY A 410 -17.62 -2.04 -29.57
CA GLY A 410 -16.70 -1.03 -30.07
C GLY A 410 -15.92 -0.27 -29.03
N GLY A 411 -16.08 -0.58 -27.76
CA GLY A 411 -15.29 0.02 -26.67
C GLY A 411 -13.83 -0.41 -26.74
N ARG A 412 -12.94 0.46 -26.29
CA ARG A 412 -11.50 0.22 -26.27
C ARG A 412 -10.95 0.46 -24.88
N PHE A 413 -9.88 -0.25 -24.51
CA PHE A 413 -9.24 -0.16 -23.22
C PHE A 413 -7.93 0.63 -23.30
N LEU A 414 -7.72 1.54 -22.34
CA LEU A 414 -6.48 2.27 -22.20
C LEU A 414 -5.85 1.91 -20.85
N VAL A 415 -4.68 1.30 -20.88
CA VAL A 415 -3.90 0.93 -19.69
C VAL A 415 -2.78 1.97 -19.51
N PRO A 416 -2.73 2.69 -18.37
CA PRO A 416 -1.79 3.79 -18.20
C PRO A 416 -0.41 3.39 -17.65
N VAL A 417 -0.31 2.28 -16.93
CA VAL A 417 0.88 1.86 -16.18
C VAL A 417 1.03 0.35 -16.33
N PRO A 418 2.24 -0.19 -16.43
CA PRO A 418 3.57 0.44 -16.46
C PRO A 418 3.92 1.13 -17.77
N GLU A 419 3.17 0.87 -18.81
CA GLU A 419 3.34 1.44 -20.15
C GLU A 419 1.95 1.82 -20.69
N VAL A 420 1.85 2.97 -21.35
CA VAL A 420 0.58 3.39 -21.95
C VAL A 420 0.26 2.51 -23.14
N ARG A 421 -0.83 1.76 -23.06
CA ARG A 421 -1.30 0.87 -24.14
C ARG A 421 -2.79 1.05 -24.38
N LEU A 422 -3.13 1.25 -25.67
CA LEU A 422 -4.51 1.30 -26.12
C LEU A 422 -4.85 -0.02 -26.82
N TYR A 423 -5.82 -0.73 -26.28
CA TYR A 423 -6.28 -2.03 -26.81
C TYR A 423 -7.54 -1.85 -27.65
N PRO A 424 -7.66 -2.59 -28.76
CA PRO A 424 -8.87 -2.55 -29.60
C PRO A 424 -10.09 -3.17 -28.92
#